data_1b9a3f5459222a9dee5ee70e8508a646
#
_entry.id   1b9a3f5459222a9dee5ee70e8508a646
#
_cell.length_a   1.000
_cell.length_b   1.000
_cell.length_c   1.000
_cell.angle_alpha   90.00
_cell.angle_beta   90.00
_cell.angle_gamma   90.00
#
_symmetry.space_group_name_H-M   'P 1'
#
loop_
_entity.id
_entity.type
_entity.pdbx_description
1 polymer ?
#
loop_
_entity_poly.entity_id
_entity_poly.type
_entity_poly.pdbx_seq_one_letter_code
_entity_poly.pdbx_strand_id
1 'polypeptide(L)'
;MKALDVIRRPKRCPRCGGEVCDILYGEPTSTWEEDYKKETGHRAVLGGCIIWEDCPDFQCEDCELQFLKLSFPSNAKKRAFEALVEGDEDSIFCDVVYEGLYRKQMIFSPKSKPGFCWDGDILIFVNELGIAKVHKGLGNFSVLQKIRRYKEKYGRRTETFCRQAALREIKGDYYYKSVRKVGVLNGQRIYVPVFKDEYIKEPVYIGLPMVIMVNAKGLAMSIQALEAIDIIKEAGKRKKK
;
A
#
# COMPACT_ATOMS: atom_id res chain seq x y z
N MET A 1 -14.01 -9.44 12.87
CA MET A 1 -12.76 -9.50 12.06
C MET A 1 -11.75 -8.58 12.73
N LYS A 2 -10.48 -8.93 12.89
CA LYS A 2 -9.51 -8.04 13.54
C LYS A 2 -9.15 -6.89 12.60
N ALA A 3 -9.19 -5.64 13.09
CA ALA A 3 -8.78 -4.47 12.34
C ALA A 3 -7.29 -4.52 11.95
N LEU A 4 -6.91 -3.89 10.86
CA LEU A 4 -5.52 -3.76 10.42
C LEU A 4 -4.89 -2.52 11.03
N ASP A 5 -3.72 -2.67 11.67
CA ASP A 5 -2.97 -1.55 12.22
C ASP A 5 -2.42 -0.65 11.10
N VAL A 6 -2.65 0.65 11.19
CA VAL A 6 -2.15 1.66 10.25
C VAL A 6 -1.61 2.88 10.99
N ILE A 7 -0.66 3.61 10.40
CA ILE A 7 -0.13 4.87 10.95
C ILE A 7 -0.97 6.07 10.47
N ARG A 8 -1.59 5.93 9.30
CA ARG A 8 -2.41 6.97 8.67
C ARG A 8 -3.55 6.33 7.88
N ARG A 9 -4.61 7.10 7.66
CA ARG A 9 -5.75 6.70 6.84
C ARG A 9 -5.27 6.16 5.48
N PRO A 10 -5.67 4.95 5.08
CA PRO A 10 -5.39 4.44 3.75
C PRO A 10 -6.18 5.24 2.70
N LYS A 11 -5.54 5.68 1.62
CA LYS A 11 -6.25 6.35 0.51
C LYS A 11 -7.19 5.40 -0.25
N ARG A 12 -6.86 4.12 -0.26
CA ARG A 12 -7.65 3.04 -0.88
C ARG A 12 -7.45 1.77 -0.07
N CYS A 13 -8.48 0.94 -0.03
CA CYS A 13 -8.44 -0.34 0.63
C CYS A 13 -7.36 -1.25 0.03
N PRO A 14 -6.43 -1.81 0.82
CA PRO A 14 -5.39 -2.70 0.31
C PRO A 14 -5.92 -4.07 -0.11
N ARG A 15 -7.15 -4.45 0.29
CA ARG A 15 -7.78 -5.72 -0.07
C ARG A 15 -8.49 -5.65 -1.43
N CYS A 16 -9.35 -4.64 -1.65
CA CYS A 16 -10.20 -4.56 -2.83
C CYS A 16 -9.96 -3.31 -3.69
N GLY A 17 -9.21 -2.30 -3.19
CA GLY A 17 -8.99 -1.04 -3.88
C GLY A 17 -10.09 -0.01 -3.68
N GLY A 18 -11.15 -0.35 -2.95
CA GLY A 18 -12.30 0.50 -2.67
C GLY A 18 -11.99 1.75 -1.85
N GLU A 19 -12.98 2.60 -1.69
CA GLU A 19 -12.86 3.82 -0.87
C GLU A 19 -12.81 3.47 0.61
N VAL A 20 -12.02 4.24 1.37
CA VAL A 20 -11.90 4.08 2.82
C VAL A 20 -12.53 5.29 3.49
N CYS A 21 -13.53 5.04 4.34
CA CYS A 21 -14.26 6.04 5.10
C CYS A 21 -13.78 6.10 6.53
N ASP A 22 -13.97 7.23 7.17
CA ASP A 22 -13.80 7.38 8.61
C ASP A 22 -14.95 6.66 9.34
N ILE A 23 -14.70 6.14 10.55
CA ILE A 23 -15.74 5.60 11.41
C ILE A 23 -16.01 6.61 12.52
N LEU A 24 -17.26 7.06 12.62
CA LEU A 24 -17.71 7.93 13.68
C LEU A 24 -18.53 7.14 14.72
N TYR A 25 -18.23 7.38 15.99
CA TYR A 25 -18.90 6.74 17.11
C TYR A 25 -19.77 7.76 17.83
N GLY A 26 -20.93 7.34 18.31
CA GLY A 26 -21.89 8.16 19.03
C GLY A 26 -23.25 8.23 18.33
N GLU A 27 -24.12 9.09 18.84
CA GLU A 27 -25.44 9.39 18.27
C GLU A 27 -25.33 10.61 17.36
N PRO A 28 -25.44 10.45 16.04
CA PRO A 28 -25.34 11.57 15.13
C PRO A 28 -26.65 12.37 15.03
N THR A 29 -26.53 13.64 14.68
CA THR A 29 -27.67 14.47 14.24
C THR A 29 -28.14 14.04 12.85
N SER A 30 -29.32 14.49 12.41
CA SER A 30 -29.87 14.11 11.10
C SER A 30 -29.01 14.56 9.88
N THR A 31 -28.16 15.56 10.05
CA THR A 31 -27.32 16.17 8.98
C THR A 31 -25.84 15.80 9.09
N TRP A 32 -25.46 14.92 10.02
CA TRP A 32 -24.06 14.64 10.38
C TRP A 32 -23.16 14.24 9.21
N GLU A 33 -23.69 13.48 8.23
CA GLU A 33 -22.87 12.97 7.10
C GLU A 33 -22.46 14.11 6.17
N GLU A 34 -23.42 15.02 5.88
CA GLU A 34 -23.16 16.17 5.02
C GLU A 34 -22.22 17.16 5.71
N ASP A 35 -22.43 17.42 6.98
CA ASP A 35 -21.61 18.34 7.78
C ASP A 35 -20.19 17.80 7.91
N TYR A 36 -20.03 16.52 8.25
CA TYR A 36 -18.71 15.89 8.33
C TYR A 36 -17.97 15.92 6.99
N LYS A 37 -18.66 15.60 5.89
CA LYS A 37 -18.07 15.65 4.55
C LYS A 37 -17.68 17.07 4.14
N LYS A 38 -18.46 18.06 4.53
CA LYS A 38 -18.18 19.47 4.26
C LYS A 38 -16.95 19.97 5.02
N GLU A 39 -16.78 19.57 6.28
CA GLU A 39 -15.66 19.96 7.12
C GLU A 39 -14.36 19.24 6.76
N THR A 40 -14.42 17.92 6.55
CA THR A 40 -13.22 17.09 6.40
C THR A 40 -12.88 16.76 4.94
N GLY A 41 -13.84 16.91 4.02
CA GLY A 41 -13.74 16.43 2.64
C GLY A 41 -13.80 14.90 2.52
N HIS A 42 -14.11 14.19 3.61
CA HIS A 42 -14.14 12.74 3.70
C HIS A 42 -15.54 12.21 3.95
N ARG A 43 -15.79 10.96 3.53
CA ARG A 43 -16.99 10.23 3.91
C ARG A 43 -16.76 9.52 5.24
N ALA A 44 -17.83 9.32 5.98
CA ALA A 44 -17.81 8.58 7.21
C ALA A 44 -18.95 7.55 7.27
N VAL A 45 -18.80 6.56 8.12
CA VAL A 45 -19.81 5.57 8.48
C VAL A 45 -19.99 5.55 10.00
N LEU A 46 -21.14 5.11 10.47
CA LEU A 46 -21.39 5.03 11.91
C LEU A 46 -20.82 3.73 12.49
N GLY A 47 -20.02 3.86 13.53
CA GLY A 47 -19.43 2.75 14.29
C GLY A 47 -20.26 2.26 15.47
N GLY A 48 -21.42 2.91 15.71
CA GLY A 48 -22.28 2.66 16.88
C GLY A 48 -21.95 3.57 18.07
N CYS A 49 -22.65 3.34 19.21
CA CYS A 49 -22.57 4.21 20.39
C CYS A 49 -21.56 3.76 21.44
N ILE A 50 -20.98 2.56 21.29
CA ILE A 50 -20.03 2.01 22.27
C ILE A 50 -18.60 2.22 21.75
N ILE A 51 -17.77 2.89 22.55
CA ILE A 51 -16.36 3.14 22.26
C ILE A 51 -15.51 2.31 23.23
N TRP A 52 -14.54 1.57 22.71
CA TRP A 52 -13.52 0.86 23.46
C TRP A 52 -12.13 1.17 22.90
N GLU A 53 -11.08 0.79 23.62
CA GLU A 53 -9.70 1.19 23.35
C GLU A 53 -9.20 0.85 21.92
N ASP A 54 -9.68 -0.26 21.36
CA ASP A 54 -9.28 -0.76 20.02
C ASP A 54 -10.39 -0.56 18.97
N CYS A 55 -11.23 0.46 19.11
CA CYS A 55 -12.21 0.80 18.09
C CYS A 55 -11.52 1.16 16.78
N PRO A 56 -11.93 0.60 15.64
CA PRO A 56 -11.37 0.95 14.34
C PRO A 56 -11.69 2.42 13.99
N ASP A 57 -10.73 3.12 13.40
CA ASP A 57 -10.92 4.52 12.96
C ASP A 57 -11.44 4.63 11.54
N PHE A 58 -11.18 3.60 10.72
CA PHE A 58 -11.54 3.63 9.29
C PHE A 58 -12.11 2.29 8.84
N GLN A 59 -12.95 2.34 7.80
CA GLN A 59 -13.54 1.15 7.17
C GLN A 59 -13.55 1.30 5.65
N CYS A 60 -13.37 0.19 4.94
CA CYS A 60 -13.60 0.12 3.51
C CYS A 60 -15.10 -0.01 3.21
N GLU A 61 -15.65 0.84 2.35
CA GLU A 61 -17.06 0.78 1.94
C GLU A 61 -17.41 -0.52 1.21
N ASP A 62 -16.50 -1.04 0.36
CA ASP A 62 -16.81 -2.17 -0.50
C ASP A 62 -16.66 -3.54 0.18
N CYS A 63 -15.70 -3.69 1.09
CA CYS A 63 -15.39 -4.99 1.69
C CYS A 63 -15.34 -5.00 3.23
N GLU A 64 -15.76 -3.90 3.84
CA GLU A 64 -15.88 -3.72 5.29
C GLU A 64 -14.58 -3.98 6.08
N LEU A 65 -13.43 -4.00 5.40
CA LEU A 65 -12.15 -4.13 6.07
C LEU A 65 -11.91 -2.92 6.96
N GLN A 66 -11.71 -3.15 8.24
CA GLN A 66 -11.50 -2.12 9.25
C GLN A 66 -10.01 -1.85 9.48
N PHE A 67 -9.70 -0.61 9.91
CA PHE A 67 -8.34 -0.15 10.17
C PHE A 67 -8.31 0.60 11.50
N LEU A 68 -7.34 0.24 12.36
CA LEU A 68 -7.04 0.91 13.63
C LEU A 68 -5.84 1.84 13.42
N LYS A 69 -6.02 3.12 13.69
CA LYS A 69 -4.95 4.12 13.60
C LYS A 69 -4.09 4.07 14.85
N LEU A 70 -2.80 3.78 14.67
CA LEU A 70 -1.82 3.87 15.74
C LEU A 70 -1.11 5.21 15.67
N SER A 71 -0.97 5.86 16.81
CA SER A 71 -0.28 7.15 16.94
C SER A 71 1.13 6.93 17.49
N PHE A 72 2.13 7.41 16.73
CA PHE A 72 3.53 7.34 17.14
C PHE A 72 4.13 8.74 17.16
N PRO A 73 5.10 9.01 18.05
CA PRO A 73 5.78 10.29 18.06
C PRO A 73 6.52 10.52 16.74
N SER A 74 6.54 11.76 16.26
CA SER A 74 7.18 12.15 15.00
C SER A 74 8.69 11.82 14.96
N ASN A 75 9.34 11.74 16.12
CA ASN A 75 10.74 11.41 16.27
C ASN A 75 11.01 9.91 16.53
N ALA A 76 10.04 9.01 16.30
CA ALA A 76 10.19 7.57 16.54
C ALA A 76 11.43 6.97 15.84
N LYS A 77 11.73 7.39 14.61
CA LYS A 77 12.95 6.97 13.90
C LYS A 77 14.23 7.42 14.62
N LYS A 78 14.26 8.67 15.10
CA LYS A 78 15.40 9.22 15.86
C LYS A 78 15.61 8.43 17.14
N ARG A 79 14.54 8.19 17.92
CA ARG A 79 14.59 7.37 19.14
C ARG A 79 15.06 5.94 18.89
N ALA A 80 14.64 5.33 17.77
CA ALA A 80 15.12 4.01 17.38
C ALA A 80 16.64 4.01 17.13
N PHE A 81 17.16 5.04 16.46
CA PHE A 81 18.59 5.17 16.21
C PHE A 81 19.37 5.45 17.48
N GLU A 82 18.92 6.36 18.32
CA GLU A 82 19.53 6.67 19.62
C GLU A 82 19.66 5.41 20.49
N ALA A 83 18.58 4.63 20.60
CA ALA A 83 18.60 3.36 21.35
C ALA A 83 19.54 2.31 20.75
N LEU A 84 19.75 2.32 19.42
CA LEU A 84 20.65 1.39 18.74
C LEU A 84 22.13 1.67 19.07
N VAL A 85 22.49 2.96 19.16
CA VAL A 85 23.88 3.40 19.37
C VAL A 85 24.18 3.80 20.83
N GLU A 86 23.20 3.64 21.72
CA GLU A 86 23.36 3.98 23.15
C GLU A 86 24.52 3.20 23.75
N GLY A 87 25.53 3.95 24.26
CA GLY A 87 26.72 3.39 24.86
C GLY A 87 27.78 2.83 23.90
N ASP A 88 27.59 2.99 22.57
CA ASP A 88 28.52 2.53 21.54
C ASP A 88 28.99 3.70 20.66
N GLU A 89 30.03 4.41 21.08
CA GLU A 89 30.61 5.56 20.37
C GLU A 89 31.22 5.16 19.00
N ASP A 90 31.70 3.92 18.89
CA ASP A 90 32.32 3.37 17.67
C ASP A 90 31.30 2.59 16.80
N SER A 91 30.02 2.80 17.02
CA SER A 91 28.95 2.07 16.32
C SER A 91 29.17 2.02 14.81
N ILE A 92 29.07 0.81 14.25
CA ILE A 92 29.11 0.57 12.80
C ILE A 92 27.83 1.05 12.09
N PHE A 93 26.81 1.47 12.83
CA PHE A 93 25.54 1.90 12.27
C PHE A 93 25.50 3.40 12.00
N CYS A 94 24.83 3.81 10.92
CA CYS A 94 24.68 5.21 10.52
C CYS A 94 23.21 5.68 10.47
N ASP A 95 22.25 4.77 10.48
CA ASP A 95 20.82 5.09 10.43
C ASP A 95 19.99 3.84 10.78
N VAL A 96 18.66 3.99 10.81
CA VAL A 96 17.69 2.90 10.90
C VAL A 96 16.66 2.97 9.78
N VAL A 97 16.22 1.81 9.31
CA VAL A 97 15.22 1.67 8.23
C VAL A 97 13.91 1.17 8.82
N TYR A 98 12.80 1.85 8.51
CA TYR A 98 11.49 1.41 8.93
C TYR A 98 11.03 0.17 8.16
N GLU A 99 10.79 -0.92 8.87
CA GLU A 99 10.37 -2.19 8.32
C GLU A 99 8.84 -2.37 8.28
N GLY A 100 8.12 -1.80 9.22
CA GLY A 100 6.66 -1.90 9.29
C GLY A 100 6.12 -1.93 10.71
N LEU A 101 4.85 -2.29 10.86
CA LEU A 101 4.19 -2.49 12.13
C LEU A 101 4.17 -3.97 12.52
N TYR A 102 4.41 -4.25 13.80
CA TYR A 102 4.25 -5.57 14.39
C TYR A 102 3.78 -5.44 15.83
N ARG A 103 2.63 -6.05 16.17
CA ARG A 103 2.01 -5.99 17.50
C ARG A 103 1.93 -4.56 18.07
N LYS A 104 1.35 -3.64 17.27
CA LYS A 104 1.20 -2.21 17.62
C LYS A 104 2.53 -1.48 17.89
N GLN A 105 3.65 -1.96 17.36
CA GLN A 105 4.95 -1.31 17.47
C GLN A 105 5.54 -1.03 16.08
N MET A 106 6.25 0.09 15.94
CA MET A 106 7.08 0.36 14.77
C MET A 106 8.35 -0.47 14.86
N ILE A 107 8.70 -1.15 13.78
CA ILE A 107 9.90 -1.98 13.69
C ILE A 107 10.90 -1.32 12.77
N PHE A 108 12.12 -1.20 13.25
CA PHE A 108 13.25 -0.67 12.49
C PHE A 108 14.37 -1.70 12.44
N SER A 109 15.09 -1.74 11.32
CA SER A 109 16.36 -2.46 11.17
C SER A 109 17.53 -1.49 11.12
N PRO A 110 18.71 -1.86 11.63
CA PRO A 110 19.92 -1.04 11.49
C PRO A 110 20.33 -0.86 10.03
N LYS A 111 20.95 0.29 9.75
CA LYS A 111 21.67 0.55 8.50
C LYS A 111 23.13 0.78 8.83
N SER A 112 24.02 -0.07 8.32
CA SER A 112 25.47 0.05 8.53
C SER A 112 26.10 1.17 7.70
N LYS A 113 27.22 1.68 8.18
CA LYS A 113 28.13 2.55 7.43
C LYS A 113 28.66 1.81 6.19
N PRO A 114 29.04 2.50 5.10
CA PRO A 114 29.67 1.87 3.94
C PRO A 114 30.90 1.07 4.34
N GLY A 115 31.03 -0.15 3.79
CA GLY A 115 32.13 -1.07 4.10
C GLY A 115 31.91 -1.98 5.31
N PHE A 116 30.83 -1.81 6.06
CA PHE A 116 30.46 -2.69 7.16
C PHE A 116 29.24 -3.55 6.79
N CYS A 117 29.30 -4.82 7.12
CA CYS A 117 28.18 -5.76 6.98
C CYS A 117 27.72 -6.19 8.39
N TRP A 118 26.43 -6.42 8.54
CA TRP A 118 25.85 -7.03 9.73
C TRP A 118 24.87 -8.13 9.31
N ASP A 119 24.67 -9.12 10.15
CA ASP A 119 23.97 -10.36 9.84
C ASP A 119 22.42 -10.30 9.93
N GLY A 120 21.88 -9.16 10.34
CA GLY A 120 20.42 -8.94 10.36
C GLY A 120 19.71 -9.47 11.59
N ASP A 121 20.42 -9.77 12.67
CA ASP A 121 19.85 -10.30 13.93
C ASP A 121 19.35 -9.22 14.90
N ILE A 122 19.50 -7.93 14.57
CA ILE A 122 19.08 -6.79 15.38
C ILE A 122 17.81 -6.15 14.81
N LEU A 123 16.82 -5.92 15.67
CA LEU A 123 15.65 -5.09 15.39
C LEU A 123 15.38 -4.12 16.53
N ILE A 124 14.88 -2.94 16.21
CA ILE A 124 14.47 -1.93 17.16
C ILE A 124 12.95 -1.81 17.13
N PHE A 125 12.32 -1.93 18.27
CA PHE A 125 10.88 -1.86 18.48
C PHE A 125 10.56 -0.54 19.17
N VAL A 126 9.71 0.29 18.57
CA VAL A 126 9.24 1.56 19.15
C VAL A 126 7.75 1.48 19.37
N ASN A 127 7.31 1.66 20.62
CA ASN A 127 5.87 1.68 20.97
C ASN A 127 5.25 3.06 20.73
N GLU A 128 3.93 3.20 20.96
CA GLU A 128 3.19 4.45 20.80
C GLU A 128 3.65 5.56 21.76
N LEU A 129 4.22 5.22 22.92
CA LEU A 129 4.83 6.17 23.84
C LEU A 129 6.23 6.62 23.37
N GLY A 130 6.76 6.05 22.29
CA GLY A 130 8.07 6.34 21.75
C GLY A 130 9.22 5.68 22.52
N ILE A 131 8.94 4.69 23.36
CA ILE A 131 9.98 3.91 24.03
C ILE A 131 10.55 2.95 23.00
N ALA A 132 11.86 3.09 22.76
CA ALA A 132 12.62 2.23 21.86
C ALA A 132 13.32 1.11 22.65
N LYS A 133 13.27 -0.12 22.12
CA LYS A 133 13.96 -1.30 22.67
C LYS A 133 14.70 -2.04 21.56
N VAL A 134 15.97 -2.32 21.78
CA VAL A 134 16.80 -3.11 20.87
C VAL A 134 16.65 -4.59 21.21
N HIS A 135 16.34 -5.39 20.23
CA HIS A 135 16.24 -6.84 20.33
C HIS A 135 17.30 -7.49 19.44
N LYS A 136 18.09 -8.40 20.02
CA LYS A 136 19.10 -9.20 19.31
C LYS A 136 18.69 -10.66 19.30
N GLY A 137 18.95 -11.36 18.21
CA GLY A 137 18.80 -12.80 18.13
C GLY A 137 17.85 -13.33 17.04
N LEU A 138 17.88 -14.64 16.82
CA LEU A 138 17.22 -15.36 15.73
C LEU A 138 15.69 -15.15 15.63
N GLY A 139 15.03 -14.80 16.72
CA GLY A 139 13.58 -14.49 16.73
C GLY A 139 13.21 -13.30 15.80
N ASN A 140 14.14 -12.39 15.54
CA ASN A 140 13.95 -11.22 14.71
C ASN A 140 13.65 -11.57 13.25
N PHE A 141 14.21 -12.65 12.73
CA PHE A 141 13.90 -13.15 11.38
C PHE A 141 12.41 -13.49 11.23
N SER A 142 11.82 -14.14 12.24
CA SER A 142 10.37 -14.46 12.24
C SER A 142 9.51 -13.18 12.21
N VAL A 143 9.91 -12.12 12.93
CA VAL A 143 9.20 -10.82 12.90
C VAL A 143 9.28 -10.19 11.51
N LEU A 144 10.46 -10.13 10.90
CA LEU A 144 10.63 -9.61 9.54
C LEU A 144 9.83 -10.41 8.51
N GLN A 145 9.81 -11.74 8.61
CA GLN A 145 8.97 -12.56 7.72
C GLN A 145 7.49 -12.23 7.86
N LYS A 146 6.98 -12.03 9.08
CA LYS A 146 5.57 -11.67 9.30
C LYS A 146 5.26 -10.30 8.70
N ILE A 147 6.14 -9.31 8.89
CA ILE A 147 6.00 -7.97 8.28
C ILE A 147 6.02 -8.07 6.75
N ARG A 148 6.94 -8.85 6.16
CA ARG A 148 7.01 -9.08 4.71
C ARG A 148 5.73 -9.72 4.18
N ARG A 149 5.23 -10.79 4.80
CA ARG A 149 3.97 -11.44 4.42
C ARG A 149 2.78 -10.47 4.52
N TYR A 150 2.76 -9.62 5.55
CA TYR A 150 1.74 -8.58 5.68
C TYR A 150 1.84 -7.55 4.54
N LYS A 151 3.04 -7.07 4.22
CA LYS A 151 3.29 -6.18 3.08
C LYS A 151 2.91 -6.84 1.74
N GLU A 152 3.19 -8.12 1.56
CA GLU A 152 2.78 -8.90 0.38
C GLU A 152 1.26 -9.03 0.27
N LYS A 153 0.59 -9.25 1.38
CA LYS A 153 -0.87 -9.43 1.42
C LYS A 153 -1.64 -8.11 1.27
N TYR A 154 -1.18 -7.06 1.95
CA TYR A 154 -1.90 -5.80 2.08
C TYR A 154 -1.12 -4.58 1.58
N GLY A 155 0.16 -4.74 1.28
CA GLY A 155 1.01 -3.66 0.81
C GLY A 155 0.56 -3.14 -0.55
N ARG A 156 0.62 -1.82 -0.69
CA ARG A 156 0.32 -1.17 -1.97
C ARG A 156 1.42 -1.50 -2.98
N ARG A 157 1.07 -2.19 -4.05
CA ARG A 157 2.02 -2.48 -5.12
C ARG A 157 2.44 -1.18 -5.81
N THR A 158 3.74 -1.01 -6.00
CA THR A 158 4.29 0.16 -6.70
C THR A 158 3.81 0.17 -8.15
N GLU A 159 3.84 1.33 -8.79
CA GLU A 159 3.55 1.45 -10.23
C GLU A 159 4.49 0.57 -11.06
N THR A 160 5.78 0.56 -10.69
CA THR A 160 6.81 -0.29 -11.34
C THR A 160 6.44 -1.76 -11.26
N PHE A 161 6.05 -2.25 -10.08
CA PHE A 161 5.62 -3.64 -9.89
C PHE A 161 4.41 -3.99 -10.77
N CYS A 162 3.37 -3.13 -10.76
CA CYS A 162 2.17 -3.37 -11.55
C CYS A 162 2.44 -3.29 -13.06
N ARG A 163 3.33 -2.39 -13.49
CA ARG A 163 3.79 -2.31 -14.88
C ARG A 163 4.55 -3.57 -15.29
N GLN A 164 5.40 -4.11 -14.42
CA GLN A 164 6.10 -5.38 -14.68
C GLN A 164 5.13 -6.57 -14.76
N ALA A 165 4.09 -6.59 -13.91
CA ALA A 165 3.04 -7.60 -14.00
C ALA A 165 2.31 -7.52 -15.35
N ALA A 166 1.93 -6.31 -15.79
CA ALA A 166 1.31 -6.10 -17.09
C ALA A 166 2.25 -6.47 -18.27
N LEU A 167 3.55 -6.22 -18.16
CA LEU A 167 4.53 -6.62 -19.18
C LEU A 167 4.65 -8.15 -19.33
N ARG A 168 4.45 -8.90 -18.23
CA ARG A 168 4.48 -10.37 -18.30
C ARG A 168 3.32 -10.94 -19.12
N GLU A 169 2.16 -10.28 -19.12
CA GLU A 169 1.00 -10.69 -19.90
C GLU A 169 1.23 -10.64 -21.41
N ILE A 170 2.14 -9.75 -21.88
CA ILE A 170 2.50 -9.63 -23.29
C ILE A 170 3.88 -10.23 -23.59
N LYS A 171 4.50 -10.90 -22.61
CA LYS A 171 5.81 -11.54 -22.80
C LYS A 171 5.69 -12.70 -23.77
N GLY A 172 6.42 -12.62 -24.88
CA GLY A 172 6.37 -13.60 -25.97
C GLY A 172 5.45 -13.18 -27.13
N ASP A 173 4.67 -12.11 -26.94
CA ASP A 173 3.93 -11.54 -28.06
C ASP A 173 4.88 -10.78 -29.00
N TYR A 174 4.83 -11.14 -30.28
CA TYR A 174 5.74 -10.60 -31.28
C TYR A 174 5.49 -9.12 -31.57
N TYR A 175 4.28 -8.64 -31.44
CA TYR A 175 3.84 -7.31 -31.87
C TYR A 175 4.10 -6.19 -30.87
N TYR A 176 4.23 -6.50 -29.57
CA TYR A 176 4.30 -5.48 -28.52
C TYR A 176 5.72 -5.30 -27.98
N LYS A 177 6.10 -4.01 -27.70
CA LYS A 177 7.40 -3.67 -27.08
C LYS A 177 7.27 -3.28 -25.61
N SER A 178 6.11 -2.80 -25.19
CA SER A 178 5.91 -2.30 -23.83
C SER A 178 4.42 -2.16 -23.48
N VAL A 179 4.13 -1.70 -22.25
CA VAL A 179 2.78 -1.33 -21.84
C VAL A 179 2.73 0.13 -21.37
N ARG A 180 1.63 0.81 -21.67
CA ARG A 180 1.36 2.18 -21.24
C ARG A 180 0.13 2.21 -20.33
N LYS A 181 0.25 2.85 -19.16
CA LYS A 181 -0.86 3.05 -18.25
C LYS A 181 -1.86 4.06 -18.82
N VAL A 182 -3.13 3.69 -18.81
CA VAL A 182 -4.25 4.56 -19.21
C VAL A 182 -4.85 5.25 -17.99
N GLY A 183 -5.13 4.50 -16.93
CA GLY A 183 -5.78 5.04 -15.74
C GLY A 183 -6.00 3.99 -14.66
N VAL A 184 -7.02 4.23 -13.83
CA VAL A 184 -7.51 3.31 -12.81
C VAL A 184 -9.03 3.22 -12.95
N LEU A 185 -9.55 2.00 -12.99
CA LEU A 185 -10.98 1.71 -13.03
C LEU A 185 -11.29 0.66 -11.97
N ASN A 186 -12.27 0.91 -11.10
CA ASN A 186 -12.68 0.01 -10.00
C ASN A 186 -11.49 -0.51 -9.17
N GLY A 187 -10.55 0.38 -8.81
CA GLY A 187 -9.35 0.02 -8.04
C GLY A 187 -8.26 -0.73 -8.81
N GLN A 188 -8.50 -1.11 -10.05
CA GLN A 188 -7.53 -1.79 -10.91
C GLN A 188 -6.77 -0.79 -11.79
N ARG A 189 -5.46 -0.98 -11.96
CA ARG A 189 -4.65 -0.21 -12.90
C ARG A 189 -4.85 -0.77 -14.31
N ILE A 190 -5.14 0.11 -15.24
CA ILE A 190 -5.44 -0.22 -16.63
C ILE A 190 -4.23 0.12 -17.50
N TYR A 191 -3.73 -0.87 -18.21
CA TYR A 191 -2.62 -0.74 -19.16
C TYR A 191 -3.09 -1.16 -20.55
N VAL A 192 -2.49 -0.55 -21.56
CA VAL A 192 -2.62 -0.97 -22.96
C VAL A 192 -1.27 -1.36 -23.51
N PRO A 193 -1.17 -2.41 -24.32
CA PRO A 193 0.04 -2.76 -25.04
C PRO A 193 0.47 -1.63 -25.98
N VAL A 194 1.77 -1.49 -26.16
CA VAL A 194 2.38 -0.53 -27.10
C VAL A 194 3.09 -1.33 -28.18
N PHE A 195 2.70 -1.13 -29.41
CA PHE A 195 3.29 -1.81 -30.56
C PHE A 195 4.76 -1.44 -30.76
N LYS A 196 5.52 -2.33 -31.38
CA LYS A 196 6.85 -2.01 -31.89
C LYS A 196 6.72 -1.04 -33.07
N ASP A 197 7.75 -0.20 -33.26
CA ASP A 197 7.70 0.90 -34.22
C ASP A 197 7.55 0.41 -35.68
N GLU A 198 8.01 -0.79 -35.99
CA GLU A 198 7.86 -1.45 -37.29
C GLU A 198 6.39 -1.71 -37.67
N TYR A 199 5.51 -1.96 -36.68
CA TYR A 199 4.07 -2.20 -36.89
C TYR A 199 3.20 -0.94 -36.83
N ILE A 200 3.79 0.22 -36.50
CA ILE A 200 3.07 1.50 -36.50
C ILE A 200 3.02 2.10 -37.92
N LYS A 201 4.02 1.78 -38.76
CA LYS A 201 4.19 2.36 -40.10
C LYS A 201 3.36 1.67 -41.17
N GLU A 202 3.01 0.41 -40.96
CA GLU A 202 2.16 -0.36 -41.88
C GLU A 202 0.87 -0.79 -41.19
N PRO A 203 -0.29 -0.69 -41.83
CA PRO A 203 -1.57 -1.12 -41.25
C PRO A 203 -1.59 -2.65 -41.14
N VAL A 204 -1.12 -3.17 -40.02
CA VAL A 204 -1.20 -4.60 -39.69
C VAL A 204 -2.51 -4.83 -38.93
N TYR A 205 -3.35 -5.76 -39.38
CA TYR A 205 -4.51 -6.20 -38.62
C TYR A 205 -4.05 -7.06 -37.43
N ILE A 206 -4.13 -6.50 -36.20
CA ILE A 206 -3.60 -7.14 -35.00
C ILE A 206 -4.74 -7.70 -34.12
N GLY A 207 -5.87 -8.04 -34.71
CA GLY A 207 -6.98 -8.64 -34.00
C GLY A 207 -7.78 -7.64 -33.12
N LEU A 208 -8.45 -8.16 -32.08
CA LEU A 208 -9.26 -7.36 -31.17
C LEU A 208 -8.40 -6.49 -30.24
N PRO A 209 -8.89 -5.31 -29.84
CA PRO A 209 -8.19 -4.46 -28.89
C PRO A 209 -7.93 -5.19 -27.57
N MET A 210 -6.76 -4.96 -26.97
CA MET A 210 -6.34 -5.59 -25.74
C MET A 210 -6.18 -4.56 -24.63
N VAL A 211 -6.64 -4.89 -23.43
CA VAL A 211 -6.37 -4.17 -22.20
C VAL A 211 -5.85 -5.14 -21.14
N ILE A 212 -4.93 -4.67 -20.31
CA ILE A 212 -4.37 -5.43 -19.20
C ILE A 212 -4.79 -4.74 -17.90
N MET A 213 -5.48 -5.47 -17.06
CA MET A 213 -5.98 -5.01 -15.77
C MET A 213 -5.10 -5.57 -14.65
N VAL A 214 -4.54 -4.71 -13.82
CA VAL A 214 -3.71 -5.14 -12.69
C VAL A 214 -4.41 -4.73 -11.40
N ASN A 215 -4.81 -5.70 -10.60
CA ASN A 215 -5.51 -5.47 -9.35
C ASN A 215 -4.59 -4.94 -8.22
N ALA A 216 -5.15 -4.63 -7.06
CA ALA A 216 -4.41 -4.13 -5.90
C ALA A 216 -3.34 -5.11 -5.39
N LYS A 217 -3.50 -6.41 -5.63
CA LYS A 217 -2.52 -7.46 -5.29
C LYS A 217 -1.39 -7.59 -6.31
N GLY A 218 -1.49 -6.86 -7.45
CA GLY A 218 -0.52 -6.93 -8.54
C GLY A 218 -0.71 -8.15 -9.45
N LEU A 219 -1.89 -8.80 -9.39
CA LEU A 219 -2.24 -9.84 -10.36
C LEU A 219 -2.73 -9.14 -11.62
N ALA A 220 -2.14 -9.50 -12.75
CA ALA A 220 -2.50 -9.01 -14.06
C ALA A 220 -3.47 -9.99 -14.73
N MET A 221 -4.37 -9.46 -15.56
CA MET A 221 -5.29 -10.19 -16.41
C MET A 221 -5.46 -9.41 -17.71
N SER A 222 -5.26 -10.06 -18.85
CA SER A 222 -5.51 -9.48 -20.17
C SER A 222 -6.93 -9.77 -20.64
N ILE A 223 -7.54 -8.78 -21.27
CA ILE A 223 -8.83 -8.89 -21.95
C ILE A 223 -8.61 -8.46 -23.41
N GLN A 224 -8.87 -9.36 -24.34
CA GLN A 224 -8.78 -9.10 -25.77
C GLN A 224 -10.19 -9.23 -26.37
N ALA A 225 -10.92 -8.13 -26.36
CA ALA A 225 -12.30 -8.06 -26.81
C ALA A 225 -12.69 -6.61 -27.15
N LEU A 226 -13.86 -6.41 -27.74
CA LEU A 226 -14.39 -5.07 -28.02
C LEU A 226 -14.64 -4.25 -26.74
N GLU A 227 -14.99 -4.91 -25.63
CA GLU A 227 -15.18 -4.28 -24.33
C GLU A 227 -13.90 -3.59 -23.82
N ALA A 228 -12.72 -4.00 -24.31
CA ALA A 228 -11.46 -3.34 -23.95
C ALA A 228 -11.47 -1.84 -24.32
N ILE A 229 -12.18 -1.46 -25.37
CA ILE A 229 -12.33 -0.06 -25.80
C ILE A 229 -13.06 0.76 -24.73
N ASP A 230 -14.13 0.22 -24.17
CA ASP A 230 -14.94 0.93 -23.18
C ASP A 230 -14.20 1.04 -21.84
N ILE A 231 -13.51 -0.02 -21.43
CA ILE A 231 -12.61 -0.01 -20.26
C ILE A 231 -11.55 1.09 -20.41
N ILE A 232 -10.92 1.21 -21.58
CA ILE A 232 -9.89 2.23 -21.86
C ILE A 232 -10.48 3.64 -21.78
N LYS A 233 -11.66 3.87 -22.40
CA LYS A 233 -12.35 5.16 -22.37
C LYS A 233 -12.73 5.58 -20.96
N GLU A 234 -13.29 4.69 -20.16
CA GLU A 234 -13.68 4.98 -18.78
C GLU A 234 -12.48 5.25 -17.88
N ALA A 235 -11.42 4.44 -17.96
CA ALA A 235 -10.20 4.65 -17.21
C ALA A 235 -9.51 5.98 -17.56
N GLY A 236 -9.61 6.42 -18.83
CA GLY A 236 -9.07 7.69 -19.32
C GLY A 236 -9.83 8.93 -18.83
N LYS A 237 -11.17 8.87 -18.71
CA LYS A 237 -12.01 10.00 -18.26
C LYS A 237 -11.69 10.44 -16.83
N ARG A 238 -11.32 9.54 -15.94
CA ARG A 238 -11.01 9.83 -14.52
C ARG A 238 -9.67 10.56 -14.30
N LYS A 239 -8.88 10.79 -15.34
CA LYS A 239 -7.63 11.60 -15.26
C LYS A 239 -7.87 13.12 -15.39
N LYS A 240 -9.07 13.56 -15.80
CA LYS A 240 -9.38 14.99 -16.07
C LYS A 240 -10.08 15.70 -14.90
N LYS A 241 -10.16 15.08 -13.74
CA LYS A 241 -10.59 15.68 -12.47
C LYS A 241 -9.41 15.56 -11.50
#